data_1844d84e973fc77644568eb4ae33f3fb
#
_entry.id   1844d84e973fc77644568eb4ae33f3fb
#
_cell.length_a   1.000
_cell.length_b   1.000
_cell.length_c   1.000
_cell.angle_alpha   90.00
_cell.angle_beta   90.00
_cell.angle_gamma   90.00
#
_symmetry.space_group_name_H-M   'P 1'
#
loop_
_entity.id
_entity.type
_entity.pdbx_description
1 polymer ?
#
loop_
_entity_poly.entity_id
_entity_poly.type
_entity_poly.pdbx_seq_one_letter_code
_entity_poly.pdbx_strand_id
1 'polypeptide(L)'
;MNDIDKYIVAIDLGTSKIALTVAKVEGNDVQVIYYKESPSAGIKYSGIYNVTQAAEALKTAIAEAECELDIKITQAVVGMPKYPIRTESAKQIIPDRGEGVEITQEDIEDLKNFALSEYPGTNPETESIFGAVAQSFSDGENFQIIENDIIGMTSNQLEGHFKIFIGKQSDLKKIDQIMNRVEVIPVQKFFTADTTAKAVLYESEMENGVAMIDFGAGSTSVSIYQGNIMRHYASIPFGGKNITDDIKNEAQIRDRLAENIKLAYGVCMPEKLQNLSEKVLHIKNGNLEGDKTLPVKYLSEIITARIEEIIMAILYEIEQSGFADMLRSGLVITGGVAQTANISNLIHDLSGYKARIGYPRHLFSCHDCNGLHASSAATSMGLLLAAKNSADLNCAIAGEIETIEETIVHEEIPIETDTPEEPLTNLFGEDEEELEKLRKEEERKKKEEEKKRKEEERKLKEEEAKKRKKKNGEEKPRIWEIFGQIFNEMDDTNV
;
A
#
# COMPACT_ATOMS: atom_id res chain seq x y z
N MET A 1 -14.37 -36.39 9.95
CA MET A 1 -14.84 -35.02 9.77
C MET A 1 -14.24 -34.60 8.45
N ASN A 2 -15.04 -34.32 7.45
CA ASN A 2 -14.51 -33.74 6.21
C ASN A 2 -13.96 -32.37 6.59
N ASP A 3 -12.66 -32.14 6.41
CA ASP A 3 -12.08 -30.82 6.48
C ASP A 3 -12.74 -29.99 5.36
N ILE A 4 -13.68 -29.14 5.76
CA ILE A 4 -14.25 -28.16 4.83
C ILE A 4 -13.13 -27.15 4.59
N ASP A 5 -12.68 -27.05 3.34
CA ASP A 5 -11.71 -26.06 2.92
C ASP A 5 -12.14 -24.66 3.43
N LYS A 6 -11.32 -24.04 4.22
CA LYS A 6 -11.56 -22.69 4.74
C LYS A 6 -10.97 -21.65 3.79
N TYR A 7 -11.83 -20.84 3.20
CA TYR A 7 -11.42 -19.77 2.29
C TYR A 7 -11.46 -18.40 2.98
N ILE A 8 -10.43 -17.61 2.77
CA ILE A 8 -10.42 -16.18 3.11
C ILE A 8 -10.37 -15.38 1.80
N VAL A 9 -11.27 -14.41 1.66
CA VAL A 9 -11.29 -13.46 0.55
C VAL A 9 -11.03 -12.07 1.08
N ALA A 10 -9.97 -11.42 0.58
CA ALA A 10 -9.60 -10.06 0.94
C ALA A 10 -9.73 -9.12 -0.26
N ILE A 11 -10.38 -7.97 -0.04
CA ILE A 11 -10.63 -6.94 -1.04
C ILE A 11 -9.97 -5.64 -0.61
N ASP A 12 -9.04 -5.15 -1.44
CA ASP A 12 -8.44 -3.82 -1.31
C ASP A 12 -9.04 -2.88 -2.37
N LEU A 13 -9.81 -1.89 -1.92
CA LEU A 13 -10.46 -0.89 -2.77
C LEU A 13 -9.54 0.33 -2.98
N GLY A 14 -8.54 0.17 -3.83
CA GLY A 14 -7.55 1.22 -4.11
C GLY A 14 -8.01 2.24 -5.16
N THR A 15 -7.31 3.38 -5.24
CA THR A 15 -7.60 4.47 -6.20
C THR A 15 -7.30 4.10 -7.65
N SER A 16 -6.24 3.34 -7.93
CA SER A 16 -5.85 2.93 -9.27
C SER A 16 -6.27 1.51 -9.61
N LYS A 17 -6.39 0.65 -8.61
CA LYS A 17 -6.70 -0.77 -8.76
C LYS A 17 -7.57 -1.26 -7.60
N ILE A 18 -8.40 -2.24 -7.89
CA ILE A 18 -9.03 -3.12 -6.91
C ILE A 18 -8.21 -4.40 -6.90
N ALA A 19 -7.73 -4.82 -5.73
CA ALA A 19 -7.04 -6.09 -5.60
C ALA A 19 -7.93 -7.10 -4.86
N LEU A 20 -8.12 -8.26 -5.49
CA LEU A 20 -8.84 -9.40 -4.94
C LEU A 20 -7.87 -10.52 -4.66
N THR A 21 -7.87 -11.01 -3.43
CA THR A 21 -7.01 -12.09 -2.97
C THR A 21 -7.85 -13.20 -2.37
N VAL A 22 -7.64 -14.43 -2.81
CA VAL A 22 -8.27 -15.62 -2.21
C VAL A 22 -7.20 -16.56 -1.69
N ALA A 23 -7.36 -17.01 -0.47
CA ALA A 23 -6.46 -17.99 0.14
C ALA A 23 -7.24 -19.13 0.78
N LYS A 24 -6.64 -20.32 0.77
CA LYS A 24 -7.00 -21.44 1.63
C LYS A 24 -6.23 -21.35 2.94
N VAL A 25 -6.88 -21.70 4.03
CA VAL A 25 -6.27 -21.72 5.36
C VAL A 25 -6.39 -23.12 5.94
N GLU A 26 -5.25 -23.75 6.18
CA GLU A 26 -5.13 -25.06 6.82
C GLU A 26 -4.34 -24.89 8.13
N GLY A 27 -5.04 -24.90 9.27
CA GLY A 27 -4.42 -24.63 10.56
C GLY A 27 -3.74 -23.25 10.61
N ASN A 28 -2.42 -23.27 10.68
CA ASN A 28 -1.61 -22.02 10.69
C ASN A 28 -1.06 -21.62 9.32
N ASP A 29 -1.24 -22.45 8.29
CA ASP A 29 -0.72 -22.18 6.97
C ASP A 29 -1.74 -21.42 6.12
N VAL A 30 -1.24 -20.42 5.39
CA VAL A 30 -2.04 -19.62 4.45
C VAL A 30 -1.49 -19.89 3.06
N GLN A 31 -2.30 -20.48 2.21
CA GLN A 31 -1.99 -20.71 0.81
C GLN A 31 -2.80 -19.75 -0.06
N VAL A 32 -2.16 -18.77 -0.66
CA VAL A 32 -2.80 -17.90 -1.64
C VAL A 32 -2.98 -18.68 -2.93
N ILE A 33 -4.24 -18.81 -3.36
CA ILE A 33 -4.63 -19.53 -4.58
C ILE A 33 -5.04 -18.59 -5.70
N TYR A 34 -5.32 -17.32 -5.38
CA TYR A 34 -5.68 -16.31 -6.37
C TYR A 34 -5.26 -14.91 -5.89
N TYR A 35 -4.64 -14.16 -6.78
CA TYR A 35 -4.37 -12.73 -6.61
C TYR A 35 -4.47 -12.02 -7.95
N LYS A 36 -5.32 -11.02 -8.03
CA LYS A 36 -5.47 -10.21 -9.23
C LYS A 36 -5.72 -8.75 -8.90
N GLU A 37 -5.07 -7.90 -9.66
CA GLU A 37 -5.27 -6.45 -9.65
C GLU A 37 -6.10 -6.07 -10.87
N SER A 38 -7.29 -5.51 -10.67
CA SER A 38 -8.20 -5.03 -11.71
C SER A 38 -8.27 -3.50 -11.68
N PRO A 39 -8.44 -2.82 -12.82
CA PRO A 39 -8.58 -1.36 -12.86
C PRO A 39 -9.70 -0.87 -11.96
N SER A 40 -9.42 0.14 -11.13
CA SER A 40 -10.40 0.76 -10.25
C SER A 40 -11.20 1.83 -10.99
N ALA A 41 -12.48 1.97 -10.62
CA ALA A 41 -13.35 3.05 -11.05
C ALA A 41 -14.12 3.62 -9.85
N GLY A 42 -14.44 4.91 -9.87
CA GLY A 42 -15.24 5.55 -8.83
C GLY A 42 -14.54 5.78 -7.49
N ILE A 43 -13.23 5.54 -7.38
CA ILE A 43 -12.43 5.73 -6.17
C ILE A 43 -11.37 6.80 -6.41
N LYS A 44 -11.26 7.80 -5.53
CA LYS A 44 -10.28 8.89 -5.57
C LYS A 44 -9.77 9.18 -4.17
N TYR A 45 -8.49 9.51 -4.05
CA TYR A 45 -7.85 9.85 -2.75
C TYR A 45 -8.15 8.81 -1.66
N SER A 46 -8.15 7.54 -2.01
CA SER A 46 -8.54 6.42 -1.13
C SER A 46 -10.01 6.40 -0.69
N GLY A 47 -10.83 7.38 -1.07
CA GLY A 47 -12.26 7.46 -0.75
C GLY A 47 -13.16 7.07 -1.92
N ILE A 48 -14.36 6.58 -1.62
CA ILE A 48 -15.34 6.15 -2.62
C ILE A 48 -16.20 7.36 -3.06
N TYR A 49 -16.08 7.77 -4.32
CA TYR A 49 -16.84 8.86 -4.93
C TYR A 49 -18.08 8.37 -5.68
N ASN A 50 -17.94 7.27 -6.41
CA ASN A 50 -19.04 6.70 -7.19
C ASN A 50 -19.20 5.21 -6.88
N VAL A 51 -20.20 4.91 -6.05
CA VAL A 51 -20.53 3.54 -5.60
C VAL A 51 -20.86 2.61 -6.76
N THR A 52 -21.58 3.11 -7.79
CA THR A 52 -21.98 2.29 -8.94
C THR A 52 -20.75 1.84 -9.74
N GLN A 53 -19.87 2.78 -10.10
CA GLN A 53 -18.66 2.45 -10.86
C GLN A 53 -17.73 1.53 -10.07
N ALA A 54 -17.60 1.74 -8.76
CA ALA A 54 -16.77 0.90 -7.91
C ALA A 54 -17.34 -0.52 -7.77
N ALA A 55 -18.68 -0.64 -7.65
CA ALA A 55 -19.34 -1.93 -7.59
C ALA A 55 -19.24 -2.71 -8.91
N GLU A 56 -19.37 -2.04 -10.07
CA GLU A 56 -19.19 -2.69 -11.38
C GLU A 56 -17.76 -3.22 -11.57
N ALA A 57 -16.74 -2.41 -11.19
CA ALA A 57 -15.35 -2.83 -11.26
C ALA A 57 -15.08 -4.04 -10.32
N LEU A 58 -15.61 -4.01 -9.09
CA LEU A 58 -15.46 -5.11 -8.14
C LEU A 58 -16.22 -6.35 -8.61
N LYS A 59 -17.45 -6.20 -9.17
CA LYS A 59 -18.24 -7.32 -9.69
C LYS A 59 -17.48 -8.07 -10.79
N THR A 60 -16.81 -7.35 -11.67
CA THR A 60 -15.98 -7.95 -12.71
C THR A 60 -14.82 -8.75 -12.10
N ALA A 61 -14.13 -8.19 -11.10
CA ALA A 61 -13.01 -8.86 -10.44
C ALA A 61 -13.45 -10.13 -9.68
N ILE A 62 -14.64 -10.09 -9.04
CA ILE A 62 -15.23 -11.26 -8.34
C ILE A 62 -15.60 -12.35 -9.35
N ALA A 63 -16.30 -11.99 -10.43
CA ALA A 63 -16.72 -12.96 -11.45
C ALA A 63 -15.52 -13.68 -12.10
N GLU A 64 -14.41 -12.94 -12.34
CA GLU A 64 -13.17 -13.53 -12.85
C GLU A 64 -12.57 -14.54 -11.86
N ALA A 65 -12.54 -14.23 -10.57
CA ALA A 65 -12.01 -15.11 -9.53
C ALA A 65 -12.89 -16.36 -9.33
N GLU A 66 -14.23 -16.17 -9.30
CA GLU A 66 -15.19 -17.26 -9.18
C GLU A 66 -15.07 -18.25 -10.36
N CYS A 67 -14.94 -17.72 -11.57
CA CYS A 67 -14.78 -18.54 -12.78
C CYS A 67 -13.43 -19.30 -12.78
N GLU A 68 -12.34 -18.67 -12.34
CA GLU A 68 -11.00 -19.28 -12.36
C GLU A 68 -10.84 -20.37 -11.28
N LEU A 69 -11.48 -20.16 -10.12
CA LEU A 69 -11.34 -21.05 -8.96
C LEU A 69 -12.45 -22.08 -8.81
N ASP A 70 -13.51 -21.98 -9.60
CA ASP A 70 -14.74 -22.77 -9.45
C ASP A 70 -15.33 -22.70 -8.02
N ILE A 71 -15.47 -21.48 -7.51
CA ILE A 71 -16.01 -21.17 -6.18
C ILE A 71 -17.06 -20.07 -6.28
N LYS A 72 -17.94 -19.99 -5.27
CA LYS A 72 -18.83 -18.84 -5.07
C LYS A 72 -18.36 -18.02 -3.87
N ILE A 73 -18.04 -16.74 -4.09
CA ILE A 73 -17.63 -15.80 -3.05
C ILE A 73 -18.91 -15.21 -2.41
N THR A 74 -19.10 -15.49 -1.13
CA THR A 74 -20.28 -15.02 -0.37
C THR A 74 -19.94 -13.98 0.69
N GLN A 75 -18.69 -13.99 1.15
CA GLN A 75 -18.19 -13.11 2.19
C GLN A 75 -16.80 -12.61 1.82
N ALA A 76 -16.41 -11.46 2.37
CA ALA A 76 -15.04 -10.95 2.23
C ALA A 76 -14.66 -10.05 3.40
N VAL A 77 -13.35 -9.91 3.63
CA VAL A 77 -12.80 -8.84 4.44
C VAL A 77 -12.39 -7.68 3.54
N VAL A 78 -12.60 -6.45 4.02
CA VAL A 78 -12.40 -5.24 3.20
C VAL A 78 -11.49 -4.25 3.92
N GLY A 79 -10.58 -3.63 3.17
CA GLY A 79 -9.75 -2.54 3.67
C GLY A 79 -10.54 -1.24 3.81
N MET A 80 -10.38 -0.54 4.95
CA MET A 80 -10.92 0.80 5.14
C MET A 80 -10.08 1.83 4.39
N PRO A 81 -10.67 2.98 3.98
CA PRO A 81 -9.93 4.08 3.37
C PRO A 81 -8.79 4.59 4.23
N LYS A 82 -7.70 5.02 3.58
CA LYS A 82 -6.49 5.52 4.25
C LYS A 82 -6.53 7.03 4.53
N TYR A 83 -7.42 7.76 3.83
CA TYR A 83 -7.57 9.21 3.91
C TYR A 83 -9.04 9.62 3.73
N PRO A 84 -9.53 10.67 4.40
CA PRO A 84 -8.87 11.36 5.53
C PRO A 84 -9.06 10.59 6.84
N ILE A 85 -8.02 10.59 7.68
CA ILE A 85 -8.08 10.01 9.03
C ILE A 85 -7.41 11.00 9.98
N ARG A 86 -8.08 11.34 11.07
CA ARG A 86 -7.50 12.10 12.18
C ARG A 86 -7.17 11.16 13.34
N THR A 87 -6.12 11.48 14.06
CA THR A 87 -5.67 10.70 15.21
C THR A 87 -5.94 11.50 16.49
N GLU A 88 -6.60 10.87 17.46
CA GLU A 88 -6.92 11.43 18.75
C GLU A 88 -6.38 10.55 19.88
N SER A 89 -6.24 11.11 21.07
CA SER A 89 -5.86 10.37 22.26
C SER A 89 -7.05 10.22 23.18
N ALA A 90 -7.32 8.98 23.62
CA ALA A 90 -8.35 8.65 24.58
C ALA A 90 -7.75 8.03 25.83
N LYS A 91 -8.39 8.26 26.96
CA LYS A 91 -8.09 7.65 28.23
C LYS A 91 -9.35 6.94 28.72
N GLN A 92 -9.23 5.68 29.05
CA GLN A 92 -10.31 4.88 29.63
C GLN A 92 -9.88 4.32 30.98
N ILE A 93 -10.83 4.22 31.89
CA ILE A 93 -10.58 3.78 33.26
C ILE A 93 -11.65 2.78 33.66
N ILE A 94 -11.25 1.62 34.19
CA ILE A 94 -12.12 0.75 34.96
C ILE A 94 -11.83 1.05 36.45
N PRO A 95 -12.72 1.81 37.12
CA PRO A 95 -12.57 2.09 38.55
C PRO A 95 -13.08 0.92 39.34
N ASP A 96 -12.47 0.66 40.50
CA ASP A 96 -12.94 -0.27 41.52
C ASP A 96 -13.18 -1.73 41.03
N ARG A 97 -12.08 -2.39 40.66
CA ARG A 97 -12.06 -3.81 40.27
C ARG A 97 -12.10 -4.76 41.48
N GLY A 98 -12.05 -4.19 42.74
CA GLY A 98 -11.86 -4.95 43.95
C GLY A 98 -10.39 -5.12 44.35
N GLU A 99 -10.11 -5.26 45.64
CA GLU A 99 -8.75 -5.44 46.15
C GLU A 99 -8.15 -6.78 45.70
N GLY A 100 -6.93 -6.74 45.18
CA GLY A 100 -6.16 -7.94 44.82
C GLY A 100 -6.64 -8.69 43.59
N VAL A 101 -7.46 -8.06 42.73
CA VAL A 101 -7.91 -8.66 41.47
C VAL A 101 -6.80 -8.56 40.42
N GLU A 102 -6.47 -9.71 39.83
CA GLU A 102 -5.49 -9.83 38.77
C GLU A 102 -6.03 -9.19 37.47
N ILE A 103 -5.18 -8.44 36.77
CA ILE A 103 -5.50 -7.86 35.47
C ILE A 103 -5.38 -8.95 34.41
N THR A 104 -6.47 -9.17 33.69
CA THR A 104 -6.57 -10.19 32.64
C THR A 104 -6.52 -9.59 31.23
N GLN A 105 -6.34 -10.43 30.22
CA GLN A 105 -6.46 -10.03 28.80
C GLN A 105 -7.88 -9.51 28.49
N GLU A 106 -8.92 -10.09 29.13
CA GLU A 106 -10.31 -9.66 28.97
C GLU A 106 -10.52 -8.22 29.43
N ASP A 107 -9.91 -7.84 30.57
CA ASP A 107 -9.97 -6.43 31.04
C ASP A 107 -9.35 -5.45 30.04
N ILE A 108 -8.25 -5.85 29.38
CA ILE A 108 -7.60 -5.03 28.35
C ILE A 108 -8.50 -4.89 27.13
N GLU A 109 -9.15 -5.98 26.72
CA GLU A 109 -10.10 -5.97 25.60
C GLU A 109 -11.33 -5.14 25.91
N ASP A 110 -11.85 -5.21 27.12
CA ASP A 110 -12.96 -4.39 27.57
C ASP A 110 -12.60 -2.90 27.56
N LEU A 111 -11.44 -2.50 28.06
CA LEU A 111 -10.96 -1.11 27.98
C LEU A 111 -10.85 -0.65 26.51
N LYS A 112 -10.35 -1.50 25.64
CA LYS A 112 -10.25 -1.19 24.21
C LYS A 112 -11.63 -1.05 23.57
N ASN A 113 -12.58 -1.92 23.91
CA ASN A 113 -13.95 -1.86 23.43
C ASN A 113 -14.67 -0.58 23.92
N PHE A 114 -14.45 -0.16 25.17
CA PHE A 114 -14.93 1.13 25.66
C PHE A 114 -14.30 2.29 24.89
N ALA A 115 -13.01 2.25 24.60
CA ALA A 115 -12.34 3.27 23.82
C ALA A 115 -12.91 3.37 22.39
N LEU A 116 -13.31 2.23 21.80
CA LEU A 116 -13.93 2.17 20.47
C LEU A 116 -15.37 2.66 20.46
N SER A 117 -16.16 2.34 21.51
CA SER A 117 -17.61 2.61 21.55
C SER A 117 -17.98 3.97 22.14
N GLU A 118 -17.21 4.48 23.08
CA GLU A 118 -17.60 5.60 23.92
C GLU A 118 -16.68 6.83 23.81
N TYR A 119 -15.89 6.95 22.74
CA TYR A 119 -15.06 8.14 22.57
C TYR A 119 -15.93 9.38 22.27
N PRO A 120 -16.01 10.34 23.19
CA PRO A 120 -16.96 11.46 23.09
C PRO A 120 -16.54 12.52 22.05
N GLY A 121 -15.33 12.42 21.50
CA GLY A 121 -14.78 13.37 20.52
C GLY A 121 -15.21 13.10 19.08
N THR A 122 -16.04 12.08 18.82
CA THR A 122 -16.58 11.80 17.47
C THR A 122 -17.96 12.42 17.28
N ASN A 123 -18.24 12.89 16.07
CA ASN A 123 -19.60 13.20 15.66
C ASN A 123 -20.22 11.92 15.05
N PRO A 124 -21.17 11.25 15.75
CA PRO A 124 -21.70 9.96 15.30
C PRO A 124 -22.45 10.01 13.96
N GLU A 125 -22.85 11.19 13.50
CA GLU A 125 -23.54 11.36 12.22
C GLU A 125 -22.57 11.36 11.02
N THR A 126 -21.34 11.83 11.22
CA THR A 126 -20.37 12.06 10.15
C THR A 126 -19.09 11.25 10.28
N GLU A 127 -18.76 10.81 11.48
CA GLU A 127 -17.50 10.15 11.82
C GLU A 127 -17.70 8.74 12.36
N SER A 128 -16.69 7.91 12.17
CA SER A 128 -16.62 6.57 12.75
C SER A 128 -15.19 6.28 13.19
N ILE A 129 -15.05 5.49 14.25
CA ILE A 129 -13.74 5.01 14.70
C ILE A 129 -13.32 3.84 13.81
N PHE A 130 -12.15 3.97 13.16
CA PHE A 130 -11.58 2.94 12.29
C PHE A 130 -10.67 1.98 13.06
N GLY A 131 -10.16 2.42 14.20
CA GLY A 131 -9.33 1.59 15.05
C GLY A 131 -8.90 2.31 16.32
N ALA A 132 -8.49 1.52 17.32
CA ALA A 132 -7.88 1.99 18.55
C ALA A 132 -6.63 1.16 18.84
N VAL A 133 -5.55 1.83 19.26
CA VAL A 133 -4.28 1.18 19.61
C VAL A 133 -3.89 1.61 21.01
N ALA A 134 -3.75 0.63 21.91
CA ALA A 134 -3.25 0.85 23.26
C ALA A 134 -1.82 1.41 23.21
N GLN A 135 -1.58 2.46 23.97
CA GLN A 135 -0.28 3.12 24.06
C GLN A 135 0.47 2.75 25.33
N SER A 136 -0.25 2.72 26.43
CA SER A 136 0.23 2.35 27.76
C SER A 136 -0.94 2.13 28.70
N PHE A 137 -0.65 1.48 29.81
CA PHE A 137 -1.56 1.23 30.90
C PHE A 137 -1.01 1.77 32.22
N SER A 138 -1.88 1.88 33.23
CA SER A 138 -1.55 2.18 34.60
C SER A 138 -2.45 1.39 35.54
N ASP A 139 -1.88 0.91 36.63
CA ASP A 139 -2.59 0.26 37.74
C ASP A 139 -2.98 1.27 38.86
N GLY A 140 -2.76 2.56 38.63
CA GLY A 140 -2.98 3.64 39.57
C GLY A 140 -1.73 4.03 40.37
N GLU A 141 -0.76 3.14 40.55
CA GLU A 141 0.53 3.39 41.22
C GLU A 141 1.66 3.49 40.21
N ASN A 142 1.66 2.59 39.22
CA ASN A 142 2.66 2.53 38.16
C ASN A 142 2.06 3.08 36.85
N PHE A 143 2.86 3.81 36.07
CA PHE A 143 2.46 4.48 34.83
C PHE A 143 3.29 4.00 33.65
N GLN A 144 2.71 4.11 32.44
CA GLN A 144 3.36 3.78 31.17
C GLN A 144 3.78 2.31 31.03
N ILE A 145 3.00 1.40 31.61
CA ILE A 145 3.20 -0.04 31.50
C ILE A 145 2.68 -0.50 30.13
N ILE A 146 3.40 -1.40 29.47
CA ILE A 146 2.94 -2.02 28.22
C ILE A 146 1.97 -3.17 28.50
N GLU A 147 1.16 -3.55 27.51
CA GLU A 147 0.12 -4.57 27.63
C GLU A 147 0.64 -5.89 28.23
N ASN A 148 1.77 -6.39 27.71
CA ASN A 148 2.34 -7.66 28.18
C ASN A 148 2.82 -7.63 29.64
N ASP A 149 3.18 -6.47 30.15
CA ASP A 149 3.74 -6.34 31.49
C ASP A 149 2.65 -6.09 32.54
N ILE A 150 1.51 -5.49 32.15
CA ILE A 150 0.41 -5.20 33.08
C ILE A 150 -0.48 -6.40 33.30
N ILE A 151 -0.58 -7.34 32.37
CA ILE A 151 -1.33 -8.57 32.52
C ILE A 151 -0.68 -9.44 33.62
N GLY A 152 -1.48 -9.94 34.58
CA GLY A 152 -1.01 -10.67 35.72
C GLY A 152 -0.66 -9.79 36.92
N MET A 153 -0.62 -8.46 36.81
CA MET A 153 -0.52 -7.55 37.93
C MET A 153 -1.84 -7.49 38.70
N THR A 154 -1.77 -7.25 39.98
CA THR A 154 -2.97 -7.09 40.83
C THR A 154 -3.20 -5.63 41.13
N SER A 155 -4.41 -5.13 40.81
CA SER A 155 -4.79 -3.76 41.08
C SER A 155 -6.31 -3.61 41.23
N ASN A 156 -6.73 -2.66 42.04
CA ASN A 156 -8.13 -2.27 42.17
C ASN A 156 -8.57 -1.28 41.07
N GLN A 157 -7.63 -0.75 40.30
CA GLN A 157 -7.88 0.20 39.21
C GLN A 157 -7.08 -0.20 37.98
N LEU A 158 -7.69 -0.04 36.81
CA LEU A 158 -6.98 -0.19 35.52
C LEU A 158 -7.30 1.01 34.63
N GLU A 159 -6.26 1.67 34.17
CA GLU A 159 -6.33 2.80 33.24
C GLU A 159 -5.59 2.45 31.95
N GLY A 160 -6.21 2.73 30.81
CA GLY A 160 -5.61 2.58 29.48
C GLY A 160 -5.56 3.88 28.69
N HIS A 161 -4.44 4.16 28.07
CA HIS A 161 -4.25 5.24 27.12
C HIS A 161 -4.26 4.68 25.71
N PHE A 162 -5.07 5.27 24.83
CA PHE A 162 -5.28 4.79 23.47
C PHE A 162 -5.05 5.91 22.46
N LYS A 163 -4.56 5.53 21.29
CA LYS A 163 -4.69 6.31 20.06
C LYS A 163 -5.92 5.83 19.31
N ILE A 164 -6.80 6.77 18.98
CA ILE A 164 -8.06 6.51 18.26
C ILE A 164 -7.91 7.07 16.85
N PHE A 165 -8.22 6.27 15.85
CA PHE A 165 -8.18 6.65 14.44
C PHE A 165 -9.61 6.87 13.96
N ILE A 166 -9.92 8.09 13.54
CA ILE A 166 -11.27 8.53 13.21
C ILE A 166 -11.34 8.89 11.73
N GLY A 167 -12.24 8.25 11.02
CA GLY A 167 -12.50 8.48 9.61
C GLY A 167 -13.96 8.86 9.34
N LYS A 168 -14.31 9.07 8.07
CA LYS A 168 -15.67 9.43 7.67
C LYS A 168 -16.61 8.21 7.72
N GLN A 169 -17.73 8.34 8.43
CA GLN A 169 -18.76 7.30 8.48
C GLN A 169 -19.37 7.03 7.09
N SER A 170 -19.46 8.07 6.24
CA SER A 170 -19.95 7.93 4.88
C SER A 170 -19.14 6.94 4.04
N ASP A 171 -17.85 6.81 4.31
CA ASP A 171 -16.99 5.91 3.54
C ASP A 171 -17.24 4.44 3.92
N LEU A 172 -17.48 4.15 5.21
CA LEU A 172 -17.89 2.81 5.65
C LEU A 172 -19.25 2.43 5.07
N LYS A 173 -20.23 3.36 5.07
CA LYS A 173 -21.55 3.15 4.46
C LYS A 173 -21.45 2.88 2.96
N LYS A 174 -20.52 3.56 2.24
CA LYS A 174 -20.30 3.32 0.81
C LYS A 174 -19.65 1.96 0.54
N ILE A 175 -18.76 1.49 1.41
CA ILE A 175 -18.24 0.12 1.34
C ILE A 175 -19.40 -0.86 1.43
N ASP A 176 -20.28 -0.72 2.43
CA ASP A 176 -21.43 -1.60 2.58
C ASP A 176 -22.37 -1.55 1.36
N GLN A 177 -22.56 -0.36 0.78
CA GLN A 177 -23.36 -0.22 -0.46
C GLN A 177 -22.71 -0.92 -1.67
N ILE A 178 -21.38 -0.87 -1.81
CA ILE A 178 -20.67 -1.60 -2.87
C ILE A 178 -20.82 -3.09 -2.65
N MET A 179 -20.53 -3.57 -1.44
CA MET A 179 -20.57 -4.99 -1.12
C MET A 179 -21.98 -5.59 -1.28
N ASN A 180 -23.01 -4.85 -0.87
CA ASN A 180 -24.43 -5.25 -1.10
C ASN A 180 -24.78 -5.34 -2.59
N ARG A 181 -24.23 -4.46 -3.45
CA ARG A 181 -24.48 -4.51 -4.91
C ARG A 181 -23.81 -5.69 -5.61
N VAL A 182 -22.71 -6.18 -5.05
CA VAL A 182 -22.02 -7.37 -5.58
C VAL A 182 -22.45 -8.65 -4.85
N GLU A 183 -23.43 -8.55 -3.93
CA GLU A 183 -24.02 -9.68 -3.18
C GLU A 183 -22.99 -10.42 -2.31
N VAL A 184 -21.97 -9.70 -1.81
CA VAL A 184 -20.93 -10.22 -0.91
C VAL A 184 -21.03 -9.54 0.44
N ILE A 185 -21.04 -10.30 1.52
CA ILE A 185 -21.14 -9.77 2.90
C ILE A 185 -19.77 -9.31 3.37
N PRO A 186 -19.60 -8.03 3.73
CA PRO A 186 -18.35 -7.54 4.34
C PRO A 186 -18.30 -7.98 5.82
N VAL A 187 -17.71 -9.13 6.09
CA VAL A 187 -17.66 -9.71 7.44
C VAL A 187 -16.77 -8.93 8.40
N GLN A 188 -15.73 -8.32 7.89
CA GLN A 188 -14.85 -7.46 8.68
C GLN A 188 -14.23 -6.36 7.82
N LYS A 189 -14.13 -5.17 8.38
CA LYS A 189 -13.44 -4.02 7.79
C LYS A 189 -12.20 -3.73 8.62
N PHE A 190 -11.04 -3.71 7.99
CA PHE A 190 -9.76 -3.51 8.68
C PHE A 190 -9.19 -2.12 8.46
N PHE A 191 -8.61 -1.54 9.49
CA PHE A 191 -7.75 -0.37 9.38
C PHE A 191 -6.44 -0.76 8.67
N THR A 192 -6.34 -0.37 7.41
CA THR A 192 -5.31 -0.86 6.49
C THR A 192 -3.89 -0.50 6.90
N ALA A 193 -3.69 0.61 7.64
CA ALA A 193 -2.36 1.00 8.09
C ALA A 193 -1.72 -0.04 9.01
N ASP A 194 -2.49 -0.57 9.99
CA ASP A 194 -2.00 -1.57 10.92
C ASP A 194 -1.78 -2.93 10.24
N THR A 195 -2.75 -3.35 9.41
CA THR A 195 -2.64 -4.65 8.71
C THR A 195 -1.50 -4.67 7.70
N THR A 196 -1.31 -3.57 6.94
CA THR A 196 -0.19 -3.45 6.00
C THR A 196 1.16 -3.46 6.71
N ALA A 197 1.27 -2.75 7.84
CA ALA A 197 2.49 -2.72 8.62
C ALA A 197 2.88 -4.11 9.14
N LYS A 198 1.92 -4.86 9.67
CA LYS A 198 2.12 -6.24 10.14
C LYS A 198 2.51 -7.21 9.03
N ALA A 199 2.13 -6.95 7.78
CA ALA A 199 2.55 -7.74 6.63
C ALA A 199 3.96 -7.40 6.12
N VAL A 200 4.46 -6.19 6.36
CA VAL A 200 5.67 -5.64 5.73
C VAL A 200 6.83 -5.47 6.72
N LEU A 201 6.55 -4.98 7.93
CA LEU A 201 7.56 -4.67 8.94
C LEU A 201 7.98 -5.92 9.70
N TYR A 202 9.26 -5.98 10.08
CA TYR A 202 9.75 -6.97 11.02
C TYR A 202 9.50 -6.49 12.45
N GLU A 203 9.29 -7.41 13.39
CA GLU A 203 9.09 -7.10 14.81
C GLU A 203 10.24 -6.28 15.38
N SER A 204 11.48 -6.62 15.02
CA SER A 204 12.67 -5.88 15.42
C SER A 204 12.69 -4.43 14.90
N GLU A 205 12.10 -4.15 13.75
CA GLU A 205 11.96 -2.79 13.24
C GLU A 205 10.90 -2.01 14.03
N MET A 206 9.74 -2.63 14.28
CA MET A 206 8.66 -2.03 15.08
C MET A 206 9.09 -1.77 16.53
N GLU A 207 9.90 -2.67 17.10
CA GLU A 207 10.44 -2.51 18.44
C GLU A 207 11.42 -1.34 18.51
N ASN A 208 12.39 -1.28 17.59
CA ASN A 208 13.46 -0.29 17.58
C ASN A 208 13.05 1.11 17.10
N GLY A 209 11.88 1.24 16.49
CA GLY A 209 11.37 2.47 15.91
C GLY A 209 11.56 2.55 14.40
N VAL A 210 10.44 2.60 13.68
CA VAL A 210 10.36 2.64 12.23
C VAL A 210 9.16 3.47 11.78
N ALA A 211 9.31 4.23 10.69
CA ALA A 211 8.17 4.80 10.00
C ALA A 211 7.94 4.04 8.68
N MET A 212 6.73 3.50 8.50
CA MET A 212 6.30 2.91 7.24
C MET A 212 5.52 3.93 6.43
N ILE A 213 5.98 4.18 5.21
CA ILE A 213 5.33 5.06 4.23
C ILE A 213 4.61 4.17 3.21
N ASP A 214 3.29 4.19 3.21
CA ASP A 214 2.49 3.51 2.18
C ASP A 214 2.14 4.50 1.08
N PHE A 215 2.90 4.44 0.01
CA PHE A 215 2.83 5.37 -1.10
C PHE A 215 1.89 4.82 -2.18
N GLY A 216 0.59 5.11 -2.01
CA GLY A 216 -0.48 4.67 -2.90
C GLY A 216 -0.61 5.53 -4.16
N ALA A 217 -1.66 5.27 -4.94
CA ALA A 217 -1.96 6.05 -6.14
C ALA A 217 -2.67 7.38 -5.83
N GLY A 218 -3.61 7.39 -4.90
CA GLY A 218 -4.41 8.58 -4.58
C GLY A 218 -4.10 9.22 -3.24
N SER A 219 -3.39 8.55 -2.37
CA SER A 219 -2.97 9.03 -1.06
C SER A 219 -1.67 8.38 -0.63
N THR A 220 -0.92 9.09 0.20
CA THR A 220 0.26 8.54 0.88
C THR A 220 0.02 8.63 2.37
N SER A 221 0.34 7.59 3.11
CA SER A 221 0.21 7.56 4.56
C SER A 221 1.52 7.17 5.22
N VAL A 222 1.69 7.62 6.46
CA VAL A 222 2.80 7.24 7.33
C VAL A 222 2.26 6.65 8.61
N SER A 223 2.79 5.52 9.03
CA SER A 223 2.55 4.90 10.33
C SER A 223 3.87 4.71 11.06
N ILE A 224 3.97 5.20 12.29
CA ILE A 224 5.18 5.14 13.11
C ILE A 224 4.98 4.11 14.20
N TYR A 225 5.93 3.20 14.29
CA TYR A 225 5.98 2.15 15.31
C TYR A 225 7.20 2.31 16.21
N GLN A 226 7.00 2.08 17.51
CA GLN A 226 8.06 1.97 18.51
C GLN A 226 7.57 1.07 19.67
N GLY A 227 8.42 0.15 20.11
CA GLY A 227 8.05 -0.83 21.14
C GLY A 227 6.90 -1.74 20.68
N ASN A 228 6.87 -2.10 19.38
CA ASN A 228 5.81 -2.87 18.74
C ASN A 228 4.41 -2.21 18.75
N ILE A 229 4.32 -0.93 19.10
CA ILE A 229 3.07 -0.19 19.22
C ILE A 229 3.04 0.91 18.13
N MET A 230 1.92 1.03 17.41
CA MET A 230 1.69 2.16 16.50
C MET A 230 1.52 3.45 17.33
N ARG A 231 2.49 4.35 17.22
CA ARG A 231 2.54 5.60 17.98
C ARG A 231 1.92 6.80 17.25
N HIS A 232 1.95 6.77 15.92
CA HIS A 232 1.41 7.85 15.11
C HIS A 232 0.92 7.33 13.76
N TYR A 233 -0.11 7.98 13.23
CA TYR A 233 -0.59 7.79 11.87
C TYR A 233 -0.99 9.14 11.28
N ALA A 234 -0.55 9.41 10.06
CA ALA A 234 -0.99 10.53 9.25
C ALA A 234 -1.15 10.12 7.80
N SER A 235 -1.97 10.86 7.05
CA SER A 235 -2.18 10.61 5.63
C SER A 235 -2.44 11.89 4.86
N ILE A 236 -1.96 11.95 3.62
CA ILE A 236 -2.10 13.10 2.72
C ILE A 236 -2.76 12.68 1.41
N PRO A 237 -3.55 13.55 0.75
CA PRO A 237 -4.29 13.22 -0.48
C PRO A 237 -3.42 13.35 -1.74
N PHE A 238 -2.16 12.94 -1.66
CA PHE A 238 -1.21 12.94 -2.77
C PHE A 238 -0.61 11.54 -2.95
N GLY A 239 -0.37 11.16 -4.20
CA GLY A 239 0.18 9.85 -4.52
C GLY A 239 0.60 9.73 -5.99
N GLY A 240 0.73 8.51 -6.49
CA GLY A 240 1.18 8.22 -7.84
C GLY A 240 0.33 8.81 -8.96
N LYS A 241 -0.93 9.12 -8.70
CA LYS A 241 -1.82 9.80 -9.66
C LYS A 241 -1.38 11.24 -9.93
N ASN A 242 -0.88 11.94 -8.91
CA ASN A 242 -0.34 13.29 -9.10
C ASN A 242 0.89 13.27 -10.02
N ILE A 243 1.76 12.26 -9.89
CA ILE A 243 2.90 12.08 -10.81
C ILE A 243 2.38 11.88 -12.24
N THR A 244 1.34 11.08 -12.42
CA THR A 244 0.72 10.84 -13.75
C THR A 244 0.12 12.12 -14.31
N ASP A 245 -0.55 12.91 -13.48
CA ASP A 245 -1.15 14.19 -13.89
C ASP A 245 -0.09 15.22 -14.30
N ASP A 246 1.06 15.27 -13.60
CA ASP A 246 2.18 16.12 -13.98
C ASP A 246 2.78 15.70 -15.32
N ILE A 247 3.06 14.40 -15.52
CA ILE A 247 3.55 13.88 -16.81
C ILE A 247 2.56 14.18 -17.93
N LYS A 248 1.26 13.99 -17.69
CA LYS A 248 0.18 14.29 -18.64
C LYS A 248 0.18 15.76 -19.04
N ASN A 249 0.29 16.66 -18.06
CA ASN A 249 0.22 18.11 -18.27
C ASN A 249 1.48 18.61 -18.98
N GLU A 250 2.67 18.20 -18.54
CA GLU A 250 3.95 18.61 -19.12
C GLU A 250 4.16 18.08 -20.54
N ALA A 251 3.86 16.81 -20.78
CA ALA A 251 3.96 16.20 -22.09
C ALA A 251 2.72 16.45 -22.98
N GLN A 252 1.63 17.01 -22.42
CA GLN A 252 0.35 17.24 -23.10
C GLN A 252 -0.17 15.97 -23.79
N ILE A 253 -0.24 14.87 -23.07
CA ILE A 253 -0.67 13.55 -23.53
C ILE A 253 -1.91 13.07 -22.76
N ARG A 254 -2.51 11.97 -23.22
CA ARG A 254 -3.67 11.37 -22.54
C ARG A 254 -3.25 10.69 -21.23
N ASP A 255 -4.13 10.70 -20.25
CA ASP A 255 -3.95 10.13 -18.92
C ASP A 255 -3.41 8.70 -18.95
N ARG A 256 -4.05 7.80 -19.71
CA ARG A 256 -3.62 6.40 -19.83
C ARG A 256 -2.19 6.26 -20.39
N LEU A 257 -1.80 7.14 -21.33
CA LEU A 257 -0.47 7.11 -21.89
C LEU A 257 0.58 7.62 -20.90
N ALA A 258 0.25 8.69 -20.14
CA ALA A 258 1.10 9.20 -19.07
C ALA A 258 1.35 8.14 -17.99
N GLU A 259 0.29 7.40 -17.60
CA GLU A 259 0.42 6.29 -16.65
C GLU A 259 1.32 5.18 -17.19
N ASN A 260 1.13 4.76 -18.44
CA ASN A 260 1.97 3.73 -19.07
C ASN A 260 3.44 4.17 -19.16
N ILE A 261 3.69 5.45 -19.49
CA ILE A 261 5.05 6.01 -19.54
C ILE A 261 5.67 6.02 -18.14
N LYS A 262 4.92 6.43 -17.11
CA LYS A 262 5.36 6.39 -15.73
C LYS A 262 5.74 4.97 -15.30
N LEU A 263 4.90 3.98 -15.58
CA LEU A 263 5.13 2.59 -15.19
C LEU A 263 6.33 1.97 -15.94
N ALA A 264 6.51 2.30 -17.21
CA ALA A 264 7.55 1.71 -18.05
C ALA A 264 8.93 2.39 -17.88
N TYR A 265 8.97 3.68 -17.60
CA TYR A 265 10.19 4.50 -17.61
C TYR A 265 10.38 5.34 -16.35
N GLY A 266 9.56 5.16 -15.32
CA GLY A 266 9.61 5.95 -14.09
C GLY A 266 10.88 5.67 -13.29
N VAL A 267 11.73 6.70 -13.18
CA VAL A 267 12.99 6.68 -12.44
C VAL A 267 13.15 7.99 -11.70
N CYS A 268 13.56 7.94 -10.43
CA CYS A 268 13.97 9.12 -9.68
C CYS A 268 15.45 9.43 -9.92
N MET A 269 15.86 10.68 -9.57
CA MET A 269 17.26 11.13 -9.56
C MET A 269 17.84 11.17 -10.98
N PRO A 270 17.48 12.19 -11.80
CA PRO A 270 17.88 12.30 -13.19
C PRO A 270 19.42 12.32 -13.40
N GLU A 271 20.18 12.70 -12.38
CA GLU A 271 21.65 12.65 -12.36
C GLU A 271 22.20 11.21 -12.30
N LYS A 272 21.41 10.22 -11.89
CA LYS A 272 21.80 8.80 -11.80
C LYS A 272 21.39 7.98 -13.02
N LEU A 273 20.81 8.60 -14.07
CA LEU A 273 20.26 7.91 -15.25
C LEU A 273 21.31 7.26 -16.17
N GLN A 274 22.60 7.62 -16.05
CA GLN A 274 23.67 7.07 -16.90
C GLN A 274 23.32 7.05 -18.38
N ASN A 275 23.31 5.86 -19.00
CA ASN A 275 23.03 5.68 -20.44
C ASN A 275 21.58 6.03 -20.85
N LEU A 276 20.65 6.18 -19.91
CA LEU A 276 19.28 6.58 -20.20
C LEU A 276 19.08 8.09 -20.31
N SER A 277 20.07 8.89 -19.92
CA SER A 277 19.99 10.36 -19.93
C SER A 277 19.80 10.94 -21.35
N GLU A 278 20.34 10.28 -22.37
CA GLU A 278 20.23 10.69 -23.79
C GLU A 278 19.01 10.08 -24.51
N LYS A 279 18.29 9.15 -23.86
CA LYS A 279 17.14 8.47 -24.46
C LYS A 279 15.95 9.42 -24.57
N VAL A 280 15.31 9.43 -25.76
CA VAL A 280 14.10 10.21 -26.04
C VAL A 280 12.96 9.26 -26.39
N LEU A 281 11.82 9.42 -25.73
CA LEU A 281 10.60 8.69 -26.04
C LEU A 281 9.87 9.39 -27.18
N HIS A 282 9.59 8.66 -28.26
CA HIS A 282 8.80 9.14 -29.37
C HIS A 282 7.33 8.74 -29.16
N ILE A 283 6.48 9.73 -28.97
CA ILE A 283 5.07 9.56 -28.65
C ILE A 283 4.27 9.85 -29.92
N LYS A 284 3.69 8.79 -30.50
CA LYS A 284 2.76 8.94 -31.64
C LYS A 284 1.41 9.43 -31.13
N ASN A 285 1.05 10.64 -31.47
CA ASN A 285 -0.24 11.24 -31.14
C ASN A 285 -1.15 11.12 -32.34
N GLY A 286 -1.97 10.08 -32.42
CA GLY A 286 -2.79 9.79 -33.59
C GLY A 286 -3.60 10.99 -34.10
N ASN A 287 -3.41 11.31 -35.35
CA ASN A 287 -4.22 12.08 -36.33
C ASN A 287 -4.48 13.59 -36.15
N LEU A 288 -4.11 14.27 -35.07
CA LEU A 288 -4.47 15.71 -34.92
C LEU A 288 -3.35 16.63 -34.40
N GLU A 289 -2.35 16.12 -33.79
CA GLU A 289 -1.18 16.87 -33.30
C GLU A 289 0.07 16.05 -33.63
N GLY A 290 1.10 16.62 -34.24
CA GLY A 290 2.31 15.91 -34.65
C GLY A 290 2.97 15.08 -33.57
N ASP A 291 3.85 14.18 -33.96
CA ASP A 291 4.62 13.32 -33.03
C ASP A 291 5.30 14.16 -31.95
N LYS A 292 5.16 13.77 -30.70
CA LYS A 292 5.78 14.43 -29.54
C LYS A 292 7.02 13.65 -29.09
N THR A 293 7.96 14.35 -28.52
CA THR A 293 9.16 13.75 -27.94
C THR A 293 9.26 14.10 -26.48
N LEU A 294 9.59 13.11 -25.63
CA LEU A 294 9.81 13.29 -24.19
C LEU A 294 11.17 12.70 -23.82
N PRO A 295 12.18 13.53 -23.51
CA PRO A 295 13.45 13.03 -23.01
C PRO A 295 13.26 12.28 -21.68
N VAL A 296 13.87 11.11 -21.53
CA VAL A 296 13.79 10.30 -20.28
C VAL A 296 14.35 11.09 -19.09
N LYS A 297 15.36 11.92 -19.30
CA LYS A 297 15.89 12.81 -18.26
C LYS A 297 14.82 13.79 -17.76
N TYR A 298 14.10 14.45 -18.65
CA TYR A 298 13.02 15.39 -18.29
C TYR A 298 11.86 14.66 -17.60
N LEU A 299 11.49 13.46 -18.06
CA LEU A 299 10.52 12.61 -17.38
C LEU A 299 10.96 12.30 -15.93
N SER A 300 12.23 11.98 -15.73
CA SER A 300 12.80 11.74 -14.39
C SER A 300 12.78 13.00 -13.53
N GLU A 301 13.03 14.18 -14.08
CA GLU A 301 12.93 15.47 -13.38
C GLU A 301 11.50 15.72 -12.88
N ILE A 302 10.48 15.51 -13.73
CA ILE A 302 9.05 15.64 -13.34
C ILE A 302 8.70 14.69 -12.20
N ILE A 303 9.07 13.41 -12.34
CA ILE A 303 8.78 12.37 -11.34
C ILE A 303 9.47 12.67 -10.01
N THR A 304 10.75 13.06 -10.08
CA THR A 304 11.56 13.36 -8.89
C THR A 304 10.96 14.53 -8.12
N ALA A 305 10.66 15.64 -8.81
CA ALA A 305 10.08 16.83 -8.19
C ALA A 305 8.77 16.53 -7.43
N ARG A 306 7.86 15.76 -8.03
CA ARG A 306 6.60 15.40 -7.37
C ARG A 306 6.82 14.45 -6.19
N ILE A 307 7.71 13.49 -6.30
CA ILE A 307 8.02 12.59 -5.19
C ILE A 307 8.68 13.35 -4.04
N GLU A 308 9.61 14.29 -4.32
CA GLU A 308 10.23 15.15 -3.32
C GLU A 308 9.17 15.94 -2.53
N GLU A 309 8.22 16.58 -3.23
CA GLU A 309 7.14 17.32 -2.60
C GLU A 309 6.30 16.45 -1.66
N ILE A 310 5.88 15.27 -2.11
CA ILE A 310 5.08 14.35 -1.30
C ILE A 310 5.90 13.84 -0.09
N ILE A 311 7.16 13.49 -0.29
CA ILE A 311 8.02 12.99 0.79
C ILE A 311 8.31 14.09 1.80
N MET A 312 8.52 15.33 1.38
CA MET A 312 8.70 16.46 2.30
C MET A 312 7.46 16.66 3.20
N ALA A 313 6.24 16.51 2.65
CA ALA A 313 5.04 16.56 3.46
C ALA A 313 4.96 15.40 4.48
N ILE A 314 5.36 14.19 4.08
CA ILE A 314 5.42 13.04 5.00
C ILE A 314 6.51 13.22 6.07
N LEU A 315 7.67 13.76 5.73
CA LEU A 315 8.72 14.07 6.70
C LEU A 315 8.28 15.12 7.71
N TYR A 316 7.49 16.10 7.28
CA TYR A 316 6.84 17.07 8.19
C TYR A 316 5.92 16.36 9.18
N GLU A 317 5.06 15.43 8.74
CA GLU A 317 4.19 14.63 9.62
C GLU A 317 5.01 13.78 10.62
N ILE A 318 6.14 13.21 10.18
CA ILE A 318 7.04 12.47 11.05
C ILE A 318 7.63 13.39 12.13
N GLU A 319 8.01 14.61 11.78
CA GLU A 319 8.55 15.59 12.72
C GLU A 319 7.48 16.05 13.73
N GLN A 320 6.26 16.34 13.26
CA GLN A 320 5.13 16.71 14.12
C GLN A 320 4.70 15.58 15.07
N SER A 321 4.95 14.33 14.72
CA SER A 321 4.65 13.18 15.58
C SER A 321 5.41 13.16 16.91
N GLY A 322 6.57 13.85 16.98
CA GLY A 322 7.48 13.81 18.12
C GLY A 322 8.33 12.52 18.21
N PHE A 323 8.27 11.64 17.21
CA PHE A 323 9.01 10.37 17.18
C PHE A 323 10.19 10.38 16.18
N ALA A 324 10.50 11.49 15.54
CA ALA A 324 11.53 11.59 14.52
C ALA A 324 12.90 11.06 14.99
N ASP A 325 13.34 11.42 16.20
CA ASP A 325 14.63 10.98 16.76
C ASP A 325 14.64 9.50 17.18
N MET A 326 13.47 8.85 17.21
CA MET A 326 13.32 7.47 17.66
C MET A 326 13.31 6.45 16.52
N LEU A 327 13.36 6.89 15.27
CA LEU A 327 13.32 6.03 14.07
C LEU A 327 14.67 5.34 13.79
N ARG A 328 15.11 4.49 14.71
CA ARG A 328 16.42 3.81 14.62
C ARG A 328 16.50 2.83 13.46
N SER A 329 15.37 2.22 13.10
CA SER A 329 15.27 1.33 11.92
C SER A 329 15.03 2.10 10.62
N GLY A 330 14.83 3.42 10.68
CA GLY A 330 14.66 4.28 9.52
C GLY A 330 13.28 4.22 8.89
N LEU A 331 13.23 4.31 7.55
CA LEU A 331 11.99 4.39 6.78
C LEU A 331 11.80 3.12 5.94
N VAL A 332 10.58 2.63 5.89
CA VAL A 332 10.16 1.51 5.04
C VAL A 332 9.10 2.01 4.07
N ILE A 333 9.37 1.93 2.77
CA ILE A 333 8.48 2.45 1.72
C ILE A 333 7.77 1.30 1.06
N THR A 334 6.43 1.29 1.06
CA THR A 334 5.60 0.29 0.40
C THR A 334 4.56 0.95 -0.51
N GLY A 335 3.69 0.18 -1.14
CA GLY A 335 2.71 0.69 -2.10
C GLY A 335 3.22 0.71 -3.55
N GLY A 336 2.38 1.15 -4.47
CA GLY A 336 2.68 1.10 -5.91
C GLY A 336 3.83 2.02 -6.32
N VAL A 337 3.92 3.23 -5.75
CA VAL A 337 4.98 4.20 -6.09
C VAL A 337 6.35 3.77 -5.55
N ALA A 338 6.39 2.92 -4.53
CA ALA A 338 7.63 2.35 -4.01
C ALA A 338 8.43 1.54 -5.07
N GLN A 339 7.79 1.15 -6.17
CA GLN A 339 8.44 0.47 -7.30
C GLN A 339 9.22 1.42 -8.22
N THR A 340 9.10 2.75 -8.03
CA THR A 340 9.87 3.72 -8.83
C THR A 340 11.36 3.54 -8.56
N ALA A 341 12.13 3.37 -9.63
CA ALA A 341 13.58 3.15 -9.50
C ALA A 341 14.27 4.32 -8.79
N ASN A 342 15.23 4.02 -7.92
CA ASN A 342 15.98 4.96 -7.07
C ASN A 342 15.18 5.69 -5.97
N ILE A 343 13.90 5.39 -5.74
CA ILE A 343 13.09 6.09 -4.74
C ILE A 343 13.68 6.00 -3.30
N SER A 344 14.21 4.84 -2.91
CA SER A 344 14.85 4.68 -1.59
C SER A 344 16.10 5.54 -1.43
N ASN A 345 16.88 5.73 -2.51
CA ASN A 345 18.04 6.61 -2.51
C ASN A 345 17.62 8.08 -2.39
N LEU A 346 16.58 8.49 -3.15
CA LEU A 346 16.04 9.84 -3.08
C LEU A 346 15.56 10.16 -1.65
N ILE A 347 14.78 9.26 -1.05
CA ILE A 347 14.26 9.45 0.31
C ILE A 347 15.41 9.49 1.33
N HIS A 348 16.44 8.67 1.16
CA HIS A 348 17.62 8.74 2.01
C HIS A 348 18.33 10.09 1.90
N ASP A 349 18.52 10.58 0.68
CA ASP A 349 19.22 11.85 0.43
C ASP A 349 18.44 13.05 0.99
N LEU A 350 17.08 13.00 0.93
CA LEU A 350 16.20 14.03 1.47
C LEU A 350 16.11 14.01 3.00
N SER A 351 16.05 12.83 3.60
CA SER A 351 15.69 12.67 5.03
C SER A 351 16.90 12.40 5.93
N GLY A 352 17.97 11.85 5.39
CA GLY A 352 19.09 11.31 6.15
C GLY A 352 18.81 9.97 6.84
N TYR A 353 17.57 9.47 6.85
CA TYR A 353 17.26 8.15 7.38
C TYR A 353 17.67 7.03 6.42
N LYS A 354 17.95 5.86 6.98
CA LYS A 354 18.04 4.65 6.15
C LYS A 354 16.65 4.37 5.56
N ALA A 355 16.59 4.08 4.27
CA ALA A 355 15.35 3.81 3.59
C ALA A 355 15.42 2.47 2.83
N ARG A 356 14.41 1.60 2.99
CA ARG A 356 14.27 0.36 2.25
C ARG A 356 12.88 0.23 1.64
N ILE A 357 12.79 -0.56 0.57
CA ILE A 357 11.48 -0.96 0.04
C ILE A 357 10.90 -2.08 0.92
N GLY A 358 9.63 -1.92 1.26
CA GLY A 358 8.85 -2.87 2.03
C GLY A 358 8.05 -3.79 1.10
N TYR A 359 8.31 -5.07 1.19
CA TYR A 359 7.59 -6.12 0.48
C TYR A 359 6.79 -6.96 1.47
N PRO A 360 5.68 -7.60 1.05
CA PRO A 360 4.99 -8.58 1.89
C PRO A 360 5.97 -9.65 2.37
N ARG A 361 5.99 -9.91 3.68
CA ARG A 361 6.84 -10.96 4.25
C ARG A 361 6.33 -12.35 3.82
N HIS A 362 7.21 -13.33 3.78
CA HIS A 362 6.89 -14.73 3.44
C HIS A 362 6.14 -15.44 4.59
N LEU A 363 4.94 -14.95 4.92
CA LEU A 363 4.02 -15.50 5.91
C LEU A 363 2.90 -16.34 5.27
N PHE A 364 3.04 -16.63 4.00
CA PHE A 364 2.10 -17.36 3.16
C PHE A 364 2.83 -18.13 2.07
N SER A 365 2.19 -19.14 1.52
CA SER A 365 2.62 -19.82 0.31
C SER A 365 1.75 -19.42 -0.88
N CYS A 366 2.28 -19.46 -2.08
CA CYS A 366 1.52 -19.23 -3.31
C CYS A 366 2.10 -20.06 -4.47
N HIS A 367 1.21 -20.44 -5.40
CA HIS A 367 1.59 -20.99 -6.70
C HIS A 367 1.02 -20.06 -7.77
N ASP A 368 1.87 -19.61 -8.71
CA ASP A 368 1.53 -18.81 -9.90
C ASP A 368 0.78 -17.48 -9.66
N CYS A 369 0.88 -16.89 -8.47
CA CYS A 369 0.31 -15.58 -8.19
C CYS A 369 1.29 -14.46 -8.55
N ASN A 370 1.27 -14.02 -9.80
CA ASN A 370 2.10 -12.92 -10.27
C ASN A 370 1.80 -11.61 -9.54
N GLY A 371 2.83 -10.90 -9.11
CA GLY A 371 2.71 -9.59 -8.45
C GLY A 371 2.49 -9.65 -6.93
N LEU A 372 2.23 -10.81 -6.33
CA LEU A 372 1.95 -10.95 -4.91
C LEU A 372 3.11 -10.52 -4.01
N HIS A 373 4.33 -10.69 -4.47
CA HIS A 373 5.54 -10.28 -3.75
C HIS A 373 5.96 -8.82 -4.01
N ALA A 374 5.20 -8.08 -4.83
CA ALA A 374 5.47 -6.67 -5.07
C ALA A 374 5.06 -5.81 -3.87
N SER A 375 5.71 -4.66 -3.69
CA SER A 375 5.32 -3.68 -2.66
C SER A 375 3.87 -3.21 -2.82
N SER A 376 3.33 -3.22 -4.04
CA SER A 376 1.95 -2.87 -4.34
C SER A 376 0.91 -3.87 -3.79
N ALA A 377 1.30 -5.09 -3.43
CA ALA A 377 0.42 -6.10 -2.84
C ALA A 377 0.38 -6.05 -1.30
N ALA A 378 1.14 -5.17 -0.67
CA ALA A 378 1.31 -5.13 0.79
C ALA A 378 -0.01 -4.99 1.55
N THR A 379 -0.92 -4.12 1.09
CA THR A 379 -2.23 -3.94 1.73
C THR A 379 -3.10 -5.19 1.60
N SER A 380 -3.18 -5.81 0.41
CA SER A 380 -3.94 -7.03 0.18
C SER A 380 -3.47 -8.18 1.06
N MET A 381 -2.14 -8.35 1.17
CA MET A 381 -1.56 -9.37 2.05
C MET A 381 -1.78 -9.05 3.52
N GLY A 382 -1.73 -7.77 3.90
CA GLY A 382 -2.06 -7.33 5.25
C GLY A 382 -3.48 -7.69 5.66
N LEU A 383 -4.46 -7.46 4.78
CA LEU A 383 -5.86 -7.81 5.00
C LEU A 383 -6.04 -9.33 5.16
N LEU A 384 -5.42 -10.11 4.28
CA LEU A 384 -5.49 -11.55 4.31
C LEU A 384 -4.93 -12.13 5.62
N LEU A 385 -3.73 -11.68 6.02
CA LEU A 385 -3.08 -12.14 7.24
C LEU A 385 -3.82 -11.71 8.51
N ALA A 386 -4.47 -10.54 8.50
CA ALA A 386 -5.30 -10.08 9.60
C ALA A 386 -6.55 -10.96 9.76
N ALA A 387 -7.16 -11.37 8.65
CA ALA A 387 -8.34 -12.22 8.64
C ALA A 387 -8.07 -13.68 9.04
N LYS A 388 -6.83 -14.16 8.91
CA LYS A 388 -6.42 -15.53 9.24
C LYS A 388 -6.86 -15.99 10.62
N ASN A 389 -6.75 -15.11 11.61
CA ASN A 389 -7.01 -15.42 13.02
C ASN A 389 -8.50 -15.41 13.37
N SER A 390 -9.39 -15.06 12.45
CA SER A 390 -10.84 -15.07 12.68
C SER A 390 -11.36 -16.51 12.55
N ALA A 391 -11.68 -17.13 13.69
CA ALA A 391 -11.95 -18.58 13.81
C ALA A 391 -13.08 -19.10 12.92
N ASP A 392 -14.11 -18.28 12.68
CA ASP A 392 -15.36 -18.71 12.00
C ASP A 392 -15.51 -18.19 10.58
N LEU A 393 -14.42 -17.66 9.99
CA LEU A 393 -14.48 -17.05 8.68
C LEU A 393 -14.35 -18.11 7.56
N ASN A 394 -15.38 -18.27 6.74
CA ASN A 394 -15.31 -19.00 5.48
C ASN A 394 -15.99 -18.18 4.38
N CYS A 395 -15.19 -17.52 3.55
CA CYS A 395 -15.63 -16.50 2.62
C CYS A 395 -16.16 -17.05 1.27
N ALA A 396 -15.90 -18.33 0.97
CA ALA A 396 -16.31 -18.93 -0.29
C ALA A 396 -16.78 -20.37 -0.10
N ILE A 397 -17.64 -20.80 -0.99
CA ILE A 397 -18.18 -22.16 -1.04
C ILE A 397 -17.71 -22.77 -2.36
N ALA A 398 -17.26 -24.03 -2.34
CA ALA A 398 -16.94 -24.76 -3.57
C ALA A 398 -18.20 -24.81 -4.46
N GLY A 399 -18.06 -24.38 -5.69
CA GLY A 399 -19.20 -24.17 -6.57
C GLY A 399 -19.77 -25.47 -7.14
N GLU A 400 -21.07 -25.63 -7.07
CA GLU A 400 -21.81 -26.16 -8.21
C GLU A 400 -22.22 -24.93 -9.03
N ILE A 401 -21.42 -24.54 -10.02
CA ILE A 401 -21.84 -23.56 -11.00
C ILE A 401 -22.93 -24.26 -11.81
N GLU A 402 -24.21 -23.97 -11.51
CA GLU A 402 -25.27 -24.22 -12.48
C GLU A 402 -24.86 -23.46 -13.75
N THR A 403 -24.38 -24.20 -14.73
CA THR A 403 -24.23 -23.69 -16.10
C THR A 403 -25.61 -23.26 -16.55
N ILE A 404 -25.92 -21.97 -16.45
CA ILE A 404 -27.02 -21.39 -17.19
C ILE A 404 -26.64 -21.53 -18.67
N GLU A 405 -27.10 -22.60 -19.30
CA GLU A 405 -27.11 -22.70 -20.75
C GLU A 405 -27.98 -21.54 -21.24
N GLU A 406 -27.36 -20.41 -21.57
CA GLU A 406 -27.98 -19.41 -22.41
C GLU A 406 -28.26 -20.09 -23.76
N THR A 407 -29.53 -20.46 -23.97
CA THR A 407 -30.01 -20.86 -25.27
C THR A 407 -29.94 -19.66 -26.19
N ILE A 408 -28.76 -19.48 -26.81
CA ILE A 408 -28.62 -18.52 -27.89
C ILE A 408 -29.39 -19.08 -29.08
N VAL A 409 -30.57 -18.52 -29.28
CA VAL A 409 -31.29 -18.70 -30.53
C VAL A 409 -30.50 -17.98 -31.61
N HIS A 410 -29.73 -18.72 -32.39
CA HIS A 410 -29.11 -18.24 -33.60
C HIS A 410 -30.18 -17.94 -34.66
N GLU A 411 -30.55 -16.69 -34.82
CA GLU A 411 -31.09 -16.24 -36.11
C GLU A 411 -29.93 -16.14 -37.09
N GLU A 412 -29.87 -17.07 -38.03
CA GLU A 412 -28.93 -17.09 -39.15
C GLU A 412 -29.22 -15.90 -40.08
N ILE A 413 -28.34 -14.90 -40.09
CA ILE A 413 -28.26 -13.90 -41.17
C ILE A 413 -27.22 -14.42 -42.17
N PRO A 414 -27.54 -14.61 -43.43
CA PRO A 414 -26.58 -15.09 -44.44
C PRO A 414 -25.56 -14.00 -44.74
N ILE A 415 -24.30 -14.25 -44.44
CA ILE A 415 -23.17 -13.44 -44.89
C ILE A 415 -22.56 -14.13 -46.12
N GLU A 416 -22.63 -13.47 -47.28
CA GLU A 416 -21.92 -13.86 -48.50
C GLU A 416 -20.41 -13.84 -48.26
N THR A 417 -19.78 -14.96 -48.56
CA THR A 417 -18.35 -15.12 -48.57
C THR A 417 -17.78 -14.74 -49.90
N ASP A 418 -16.91 -13.74 -49.95
CA ASP A 418 -15.89 -13.60 -51.00
C ASP A 418 -14.66 -12.85 -50.44
N THR A 419 -13.57 -13.57 -50.29
CA THR A 419 -12.22 -13.30 -50.73
C THR A 419 -11.17 -14.01 -49.86
N PRO A 420 -10.01 -14.41 -50.40
CA PRO A 420 -9.23 -15.51 -49.89
C PRO A 420 -8.23 -15.08 -48.81
N GLU A 421 -8.04 -16.01 -47.88
CA GLU A 421 -7.02 -15.94 -46.83
C GLU A 421 -5.60 -16.00 -47.42
N GLU A 422 -4.82 -14.95 -47.20
CA GLU A 422 -3.36 -15.04 -47.26
C GLU A 422 -2.84 -15.30 -45.83
N PRO A 423 -1.88 -16.23 -45.67
CA PRO A 423 -1.33 -16.56 -44.35
C PRO A 423 -0.39 -15.46 -43.86
N LEU A 424 -0.67 -14.92 -42.68
CA LEU A 424 0.25 -14.03 -41.95
C LEU A 424 1.52 -14.79 -41.62
N THR A 425 2.56 -14.59 -42.40
CA THR A 425 3.91 -15.03 -42.13
C THR A 425 4.49 -14.24 -40.96
N ASN A 426 5.05 -14.97 -39.98
CA ASN A 426 5.77 -14.43 -38.84
C ASN A 426 6.87 -13.45 -39.25
N LEU A 427 6.81 -12.24 -38.68
CA LEU A 427 7.73 -11.14 -39.01
C LEU A 427 8.98 -11.10 -38.12
N PHE A 428 9.31 -12.17 -37.43
CA PHE A 428 10.56 -12.29 -36.65
C PHE A 428 11.16 -13.70 -36.84
N GLY A 429 11.87 -13.84 -37.97
CA GLY A 429 12.82 -14.93 -38.11
C GLY A 429 14.16 -14.47 -37.52
N GLU A 430 14.39 -14.71 -36.27
CA GLU A 430 15.73 -14.65 -35.67
C GLU A 430 16.12 -16.07 -35.25
N ASP A 431 17.26 -16.55 -35.78
CA ASP A 431 17.79 -17.86 -35.48
C ASP A 431 18.11 -18.01 -33.98
N GLU A 432 17.62 -19.08 -33.36
CA GLU A 432 17.85 -19.41 -31.94
C GLU A 432 19.34 -19.46 -31.57
N GLU A 433 20.20 -19.80 -32.51
CA GLU A 433 21.67 -19.83 -32.31
C GLU A 433 22.29 -18.43 -32.14
N GLU A 434 21.72 -17.40 -32.78
CA GLU A 434 22.20 -16.03 -32.66
C GLU A 434 21.77 -15.41 -31.33
N LEU A 435 20.57 -15.73 -30.87
CA LEU A 435 20.05 -15.32 -29.57
C LEU A 435 20.85 -15.92 -28.39
N GLU A 436 21.30 -17.18 -28.54
CA GLU A 436 22.10 -17.85 -27.52
C GLU A 436 23.54 -17.29 -27.46
N LYS A 437 24.09 -16.88 -28.59
CA LYS A 437 25.40 -16.21 -28.66
C LYS A 437 25.34 -14.81 -28.01
N LEU A 438 24.28 -14.04 -28.27
CA LEU A 438 24.07 -12.73 -27.67
C LEU A 438 23.90 -12.83 -26.14
N ARG A 439 23.14 -13.82 -25.63
CA ARG A 439 23.01 -14.08 -24.20
C ARG A 439 24.34 -14.41 -23.51
N LYS A 440 25.18 -15.23 -24.13
CA LYS A 440 26.51 -15.58 -23.61
C LYS A 440 27.48 -14.40 -23.60
N GLU A 441 27.36 -13.51 -24.56
CA GLU A 441 28.17 -12.29 -24.62
C GLU A 441 27.72 -11.24 -23.59
N GLU A 442 26.41 -11.09 -23.37
CA GLU A 442 25.86 -10.25 -22.28
C GLU A 442 26.26 -10.72 -20.90
N GLU A 443 26.25 -12.04 -20.67
CA GLU A 443 26.66 -12.61 -19.39
C GLU A 443 28.15 -12.39 -19.09
N ARG A 444 29.00 -12.44 -20.13
CA ARG A 444 30.42 -12.08 -19.98
C ARG A 444 30.61 -10.62 -19.68
N LYS A 445 29.88 -9.73 -20.36
CA LYS A 445 29.94 -8.27 -20.13
C LYS A 445 29.46 -7.92 -18.71
N LYS A 446 28.39 -8.53 -18.23
CA LYS A 446 27.90 -8.35 -16.85
C LYS A 446 28.91 -8.79 -15.80
N LYS A 447 29.62 -9.90 -16.00
CA LYS A 447 30.65 -10.36 -15.06
C LYS A 447 31.90 -9.46 -15.05
N GLU A 448 32.23 -8.84 -16.16
CA GLU A 448 33.35 -7.89 -16.27
C GLU A 448 33.03 -6.52 -15.68
N GLU A 449 31.78 -6.05 -15.86
CA GLU A 449 31.27 -4.84 -15.22
C GLU A 449 31.15 -4.99 -13.69
N GLU A 450 30.71 -6.15 -13.22
CA GLU A 450 30.64 -6.41 -11.78
C GLU A 450 32.02 -6.39 -11.12
N LYS A 451 33.05 -6.89 -11.79
CA LYS A 451 34.42 -6.80 -11.32
C LYS A 451 34.94 -5.36 -11.27
N LYS A 452 34.66 -4.55 -12.29
CA LYS A 452 35.05 -3.14 -12.31
C LYS A 452 34.33 -2.35 -11.22
N ARG A 453 33.02 -2.61 -11.02
CA ARG A 453 32.23 -1.95 -9.97
C ARG A 453 32.75 -2.25 -8.56
N LYS A 454 33.16 -3.50 -8.29
CA LYS A 454 33.75 -3.87 -6.99
C LYS A 454 35.11 -3.18 -6.74
N GLU A 455 35.87 -2.92 -7.79
CA GLU A 455 37.15 -2.24 -7.69
C GLU A 455 37.00 -0.73 -7.49
N GLU A 456 36.00 -0.12 -8.17
CA GLU A 456 35.65 1.30 -7.99
C GLU A 456 35.07 1.58 -6.60
N GLU A 457 34.17 0.68 -6.12
CA GLU A 457 33.59 0.79 -4.78
C GLU A 457 34.63 0.74 -3.69
N ARG A 458 35.70 -0.05 -3.90
CA ARG A 458 36.86 -0.09 -2.97
C ARG A 458 37.65 1.21 -2.96
N LYS A 459 37.87 1.81 -4.13
CA LYS A 459 38.55 3.11 -4.26
C LYS A 459 37.72 4.25 -3.67
N LEU A 460 36.40 4.24 -3.86
CA LEU A 460 35.48 5.25 -3.29
C LEU A 460 35.48 5.20 -1.76
N LYS A 461 35.42 4.00 -1.17
CA LYS A 461 35.46 3.84 0.30
C LYS A 461 36.78 4.35 0.92
N GLU A 462 37.91 4.23 0.20
CA GLU A 462 39.17 4.80 0.64
C GLU A 462 39.21 6.34 0.54
N GLU A 463 38.52 6.91 -0.46
CA GLU A 463 38.42 8.37 -0.61
C GLU A 463 37.44 9.00 0.39
N GLU A 464 36.32 8.37 0.66
CA GLU A 464 35.36 8.82 1.68
C GLU A 464 35.92 8.77 3.09
N ALA A 465 36.75 7.77 3.41
CA ALA A 465 37.45 7.70 4.69
C ALA A 465 38.44 8.86 4.89
N LYS A 466 38.99 9.40 3.80
CA LYS A 466 39.84 10.59 3.83
C LYS A 466 39.03 11.90 3.93
N LYS A 467 37.82 11.97 3.36
CA LYS A 467 36.96 13.17 3.42
C LYS A 467 36.23 13.32 4.76
N ARG A 468 35.85 12.20 5.44
CA ARG A 468 35.22 12.24 6.78
C ARG A 468 36.11 12.83 7.88
N LYS A 469 37.42 12.84 7.69
CA LYS A 469 38.38 13.51 8.62
C LYS A 469 38.47 15.03 8.46
N LYS A 470 37.78 15.63 7.47
CA LYS A 470 37.88 17.08 7.15
C LYS A 470 36.61 17.91 7.33
N LYS A 471 35.44 17.34 7.70
CA LYS A 471 34.17 18.08 7.86
C LYS A 471 33.54 17.85 9.22
N ASN A 472 34.08 18.48 10.24
CA ASN A 472 33.29 18.89 11.41
C ASN A 472 33.20 20.43 11.35
N GLY A 473 31.96 20.90 11.16
CA GLY A 473 31.59 22.30 11.37
C GLY A 473 31.09 23.02 10.11
N GLU A 474 29.76 22.94 9.86
CA GLU A 474 29.01 24.03 9.23
C GLU A 474 27.52 23.76 9.44
N GLU A 475 26.79 24.75 9.93
CA GLU A 475 25.36 24.74 10.25
C GLU A 475 24.50 24.70 8.98
N LYS A 476 23.37 23.95 9.04
CA LYS A 476 22.37 23.84 7.96
C LYS A 476 21.37 25.00 8.01
N PRO A 477 20.96 25.59 6.88
CA PRO A 477 19.88 26.59 6.86
C PRO A 477 18.49 25.98 7.04
N ARG A 478 17.64 26.70 7.78
CA ARG A 478 16.24 26.33 8.08
C ARG A 478 15.35 26.51 6.86
N ILE A 479 15.02 25.40 6.20
CA ILE A 479 14.07 25.34 5.05
C ILE A 479 12.59 25.31 5.52
N TRP A 480 12.34 25.19 6.79
CA TRP A 480 11.04 24.86 7.41
C TRP A 480 10.03 26.03 7.48
N GLU A 481 10.45 27.27 7.29
CA GLU A 481 9.55 28.44 7.40
C GLU A 481 8.62 28.64 6.18
N ILE A 482 8.95 28.04 5.03
CA ILE A 482 8.19 28.25 3.78
C ILE A 482 6.96 27.33 3.69
N PHE A 483 7.03 26.12 4.28
CA PHE A 483 5.94 25.14 4.18
C PHE A 483 4.77 25.37 5.14
N GLY A 484 4.98 26.00 6.30
CA GLY A 484 3.90 26.33 7.24
C GLY A 484 2.86 27.30 6.68
N GLN A 485 3.21 28.10 5.67
CA GLN A 485 2.25 29.01 5.01
C GLN A 485 1.35 28.31 3.99
N ILE A 486 1.85 27.28 3.31
CA ILE A 486 1.10 26.55 2.27
C ILE A 486 0.01 25.65 2.85
N PHE A 487 0.24 25.05 4.01
CA PHE A 487 -0.76 24.16 4.66
C PHE A 487 -1.89 24.92 5.33
N ASN A 488 -1.64 26.11 5.87
CA ASN A 488 -2.71 26.95 6.48
C ASN A 488 -3.68 27.53 5.44
N GLU A 489 -3.27 27.70 4.18
CA GLU A 489 -4.17 28.17 3.11
C GLU A 489 -5.05 27.06 2.52
N MET A 490 -4.73 25.78 2.74
CA MET A 490 -5.52 24.65 2.22
C MET A 490 -6.67 24.22 3.14
N ASP A 491 -6.60 24.52 4.45
CA ASP A 491 -7.70 24.23 5.40
C ASP A 491 -8.87 25.22 5.27
N ASP A 492 -8.64 26.43 4.77
CA ASP A 492 -9.67 27.47 4.61
C ASP A 492 -10.51 27.35 3.32
N THR A 493 -10.21 26.42 2.43
CA THR A 493 -10.93 26.25 1.14
C THR A 493 -11.89 25.08 1.08
N ASN A 494 -12.11 24.36 2.18
CA ASN A 494 -13.09 23.26 2.26
C ASN A 494 -14.20 23.54 3.28
N VAL A 495 -15.00 24.58 3.03
CA VAL A 495 -16.34 24.75 3.60
C VAL A 495 -17.39 24.33 2.59
#